data_e3ef3ba47db57814d4c48658fc9523a8
#
_entry.id   e3ef3ba47db57814d4c48658fc9523a8
#
_cell.length_a   1.000
_cell.length_b   1.000
_cell.length_c   1.000
_cell.angle_alpha   90.00
_cell.angle_beta   90.00
_cell.angle_gamma   90.00
#
_symmetry.space_group_name_H-M   'P 1'
#
loop_
_entity.id
_entity.type
_entity.pdbx_description
1 polymer ?
#
loop_
_entity_poly.entity_id
_entity_poly.type
_entity_poly.pdbx_seq_one_letter_code
_entity_poly.pdbx_strand_id
1 'polypeptide(L)'
;VIHKPSEVNRVASLTVDWMRTIQNTSHPLADYVPAIISTWDSGLDLICHNAPHLLFAHVPIEPIDDPTEAIIALTHFDIAAPAFGIGTCWAGFVKLAIDNYKPLKDLLSIPEERKAACPMLFGYSSYKITSIPRRNPVDITWK
;
A
#
# COMPACT_ATOMS: atom_id res chain seq x y z
N VAL A 1 4.85 -7.58 -9.47
CA VAL A 1 4.33 -8.38 -8.34
C VAL A 1 5.48 -8.93 -7.52
N ILE A 2 5.44 -8.72 -6.21
CA ILE A 2 6.32 -9.39 -5.25
C ILE A 2 5.56 -10.62 -4.71
N HIS A 3 6.19 -11.79 -4.79
CA HIS A 3 5.55 -13.08 -4.45
C HIS A 3 6.29 -13.84 -3.35
N LYS A 4 7.37 -13.27 -2.79
CA LYS A 4 8.12 -13.86 -1.69
C LYS A 4 7.85 -13.09 -0.40
N PRO A 5 7.37 -13.73 0.68
CA PRO A 5 7.12 -13.06 1.96
C PRO A 5 8.31 -12.28 2.50
N SER A 6 9.54 -12.80 2.32
CA SER A 6 10.77 -12.12 2.74
C SER A 6 11.00 -10.79 2.00
N GLU A 7 10.60 -10.70 0.74
CA GLU A 7 10.71 -9.46 -0.05
C GLU A 7 9.61 -8.46 0.34
N VAL A 8 8.39 -8.94 0.65
CA VAL A 8 7.33 -8.08 1.20
C VAL A 8 7.73 -7.51 2.56
N ASN A 9 8.35 -8.34 3.42
CA ASN A 9 8.89 -7.88 4.71
C ASN A 9 10.00 -6.82 4.52
N ARG A 10 10.85 -6.96 3.49
CA ARG A 10 11.85 -5.95 3.14
C ARG A 10 11.22 -4.62 2.71
N VAL A 11 10.09 -4.66 1.98
CA VAL A 11 9.30 -3.46 1.66
C VAL A 11 8.78 -2.81 2.94
N ALA A 12 8.24 -3.59 3.87
CA ALA A 12 7.79 -3.10 5.18
C ALA A 12 8.93 -2.43 5.96
N SER A 13 10.11 -3.09 6.02
CA SER A 13 11.31 -2.55 6.68
C SER A 13 11.70 -1.18 6.11
N LEU A 14 11.85 -1.06 4.79
CA LEU A 14 12.20 0.21 4.16
C LEU A 14 11.11 1.29 4.32
N THR A 15 9.84 0.89 4.44
CA THR A 15 8.77 1.83 4.77
C THR A 15 8.93 2.36 6.19
N VAL A 16 9.29 1.52 7.15
CA VAL A 16 9.60 1.94 8.52
C VAL A 16 10.86 2.81 8.56
N ASP A 17 11.89 2.49 7.77
CA ASP A 17 13.09 3.32 7.67
C ASP A 17 12.76 4.74 7.16
N TRP A 18 11.87 4.85 6.17
CA TRP A 18 11.33 6.15 5.76
C TRP A 18 10.60 6.84 6.93
N MET A 19 9.75 6.14 7.67
CA MET A 19 9.03 6.69 8.82
C MET A 19 9.99 7.24 9.88
N ARG A 20 11.13 6.58 10.12
CA ARG A 20 12.17 7.07 11.02
C ARG A 20 12.75 8.43 10.58
N THR A 21 12.76 8.71 9.28
CA THR A 21 13.25 10.01 8.77
C THR A 21 12.28 11.16 9.03
N ILE A 22 10.99 10.89 9.21
CA ILE A 22 9.94 11.92 9.34
C ILE A 22 9.41 12.09 10.78
N GLN A 23 9.73 11.20 11.72
CA GLN A 23 9.15 11.16 13.08
C GLN A 23 9.40 12.43 13.91
N ASN A 24 10.45 13.21 13.63
CA ASN A 24 10.80 14.43 14.37
C ASN A 24 10.75 15.67 13.47
N THR A 25 9.86 15.68 12.49
CA THR A 25 9.72 16.76 11.53
C THR A 25 8.32 17.37 11.58
N SER A 26 8.05 18.36 10.75
CA SER A 26 6.70 18.92 10.55
C SER A 26 5.82 18.10 9.60
N HIS A 27 6.20 16.87 9.29
CA HIS A 27 5.43 16.01 8.42
C HIS A 27 4.05 15.66 9.06
N PRO A 28 2.93 15.67 8.31
CA PRO A 28 1.59 15.42 8.86
C PRO A 28 1.43 14.08 9.60
N LEU A 29 2.28 13.10 9.31
CA LEU A 29 2.29 11.79 9.99
C LEU A 29 3.26 11.72 11.16
N ALA A 30 4.01 12.78 11.48
CA ALA A 30 5.06 12.74 12.50
C ALA A 30 4.56 12.24 13.87
N ASP A 31 3.31 12.57 14.25
CA ASP A 31 2.71 12.15 15.51
C ASP A 31 2.26 10.68 15.53
N TYR A 32 2.04 10.06 14.34
CA TYR A 32 1.59 8.68 14.23
C TYR A 32 2.74 7.68 14.09
N VAL A 33 3.83 8.06 13.43
CA VAL A 33 4.90 7.14 13.10
C VAL A 33 5.65 6.56 14.32
N PRO A 34 5.80 7.24 15.48
CA PRO A 34 6.48 6.65 16.63
C PRO A 34 5.82 5.36 17.14
N ALA A 35 4.48 5.31 17.14
CA ALA A 35 3.75 4.11 17.57
C ALA A 35 3.95 2.96 16.57
N ILE A 36 3.97 3.24 15.27
CA ILE A 36 4.20 2.24 14.21
C ILE A 36 5.63 1.70 14.31
N ILE A 37 6.62 2.58 14.47
CA ILE A 37 8.04 2.21 14.63
C ILE A 37 8.22 1.33 15.87
N SER A 38 7.68 1.73 17.02
CA SER A 38 7.75 0.96 18.26
C SER A 38 7.13 -0.43 18.11
N THR A 39 6.01 -0.53 17.40
CA THR A 39 5.34 -1.79 17.13
C THR A 39 6.17 -2.69 16.22
N TRP A 40 6.78 -2.13 15.18
CA TRP A 40 7.73 -2.84 14.32
C TRP A 40 8.94 -3.36 15.10
N ASP A 41 9.53 -2.52 15.96
CA ASP A 41 10.68 -2.89 16.79
C ASP A 41 10.35 -4.01 17.80
N SER A 42 9.06 -4.15 18.15
CA SER A 42 8.57 -5.29 18.96
C SER A 42 8.29 -6.55 18.14
N GLY A 43 8.51 -6.53 16.82
CA GLY A 43 8.34 -7.69 15.92
C GLY A 43 6.97 -7.80 15.28
N LEU A 44 6.11 -6.77 15.37
CA LEU A 44 4.78 -6.76 14.74
C LEU A 44 4.77 -5.86 13.51
N ASP A 45 4.37 -6.43 12.37
CA ASP A 45 4.26 -5.71 11.08
C ASP A 45 2.89 -5.06 10.91
N LEU A 46 2.81 -3.75 11.16
CA LEU A 46 1.63 -2.91 10.87
C LEU A 46 1.66 -2.26 9.48
N ILE A 47 2.70 -2.52 8.68
CA ILE A 47 2.85 -1.96 7.33
C ILE A 47 2.26 -2.90 6.29
N CYS A 48 2.75 -4.13 6.27
CA CYS A 48 2.33 -5.16 5.31
C CYS A 48 1.55 -6.31 5.97
N HIS A 49 1.36 -6.29 7.31
CA HIS A 49 0.58 -7.28 8.05
C HIS A 49 1.01 -8.73 7.78
N ASN A 50 2.31 -8.95 7.53
CA ASN A 50 2.88 -10.23 7.11
C ASN A 50 2.21 -10.81 5.85
N ALA A 51 1.65 -9.98 4.99
CA ALA A 51 1.05 -10.46 3.75
C ALA A 51 2.09 -11.17 2.87
N PRO A 52 1.72 -12.29 2.23
CA PRO A 52 2.67 -13.06 1.44
C PRO A 52 3.02 -12.40 0.10
N HIS A 53 2.17 -11.48 -0.38
CA HIS A 53 2.33 -10.88 -1.69
C HIS A 53 2.02 -9.39 -1.69
N LEU A 54 2.69 -8.66 -2.61
CA LEU A 54 2.43 -7.25 -2.89
C LEU A 54 2.29 -7.06 -4.40
N LEU A 55 1.20 -6.44 -4.81
CA LEU A 55 0.95 -6.00 -6.18
C LEU A 55 1.10 -4.49 -6.25
N PHE A 56 1.79 -3.98 -7.26
CA PHE A 56 1.80 -2.57 -7.62
C PHE A 56 1.81 -2.39 -9.13
N ALA A 57 1.22 -1.28 -9.56
CA ALA A 57 1.23 -0.84 -10.95
C ALA A 57 1.85 0.55 -11.02
N HIS A 58 2.52 0.87 -12.12
CA HIS A 58 3.10 2.18 -12.34
C HIS A 58 2.89 2.62 -13.79
N VAL A 59 2.75 3.92 -13.99
CA VAL A 59 2.53 4.56 -15.28
C VAL A 59 3.64 5.55 -15.58
N PRO A 60 3.89 5.94 -16.85
CA PRO A 60 4.76 7.07 -17.16
C PRO A 60 4.26 8.36 -16.50
N ILE A 61 5.17 9.23 -16.08
CA ILE A 61 4.83 10.56 -15.56
C ILE A 61 4.37 11.48 -16.71
N GLU A 62 5.02 11.38 -17.85
CA GLU A 62 4.73 12.16 -19.05
C GLU A 62 3.82 11.39 -20.04
N PRO A 63 2.94 12.05 -20.78
CA PRO A 63 2.66 13.49 -20.76
C PRO A 63 1.63 13.94 -19.70
N ILE A 64 1.01 13.00 -19.01
CA ILE A 64 -0.02 13.26 -17.99
C ILE A 64 0.37 12.51 -16.72
N ASP A 65 0.70 13.25 -15.65
CA ASP A 65 1.02 12.69 -14.34
C ASP A 65 -0.27 12.17 -13.64
N ASP A 66 -0.92 11.18 -14.24
CA ASP A 66 -2.16 10.62 -13.75
C ASP A 66 -2.08 9.10 -13.60
N PRO A 67 -2.13 8.55 -12.37
CA PRO A 67 -2.11 7.12 -12.11
C PRO A 67 -3.48 6.44 -12.30
N THR A 68 -4.48 7.12 -12.86
CA THR A 68 -5.88 6.62 -12.94
C THR A 68 -5.96 5.24 -13.58
N GLU A 69 -5.25 4.99 -14.69
CA GLU A 69 -5.28 3.67 -15.35
C GLU A 69 -4.75 2.56 -14.43
N ALA A 70 -3.67 2.84 -13.70
CA ALA A 70 -3.10 1.90 -12.74
C ALA A 70 -4.05 1.66 -11.55
N ILE A 71 -4.74 2.71 -11.08
CA ILE A 71 -5.76 2.59 -10.01
C ILE A 71 -6.94 1.75 -10.50
N ILE A 72 -7.44 1.98 -11.73
CA ILE A 72 -8.52 1.19 -12.32
C ILE A 72 -8.12 -0.28 -12.39
N ALA A 73 -6.93 -0.60 -12.88
CA ALA A 73 -6.44 -1.97 -12.97
C ALA A 73 -6.36 -2.65 -11.59
N LEU A 74 -5.82 -1.97 -10.58
CA LEU A 74 -5.75 -2.49 -9.21
C LEU A 74 -7.13 -2.64 -8.57
N THR A 75 -8.07 -1.72 -8.85
CA THR A 75 -9.45 -1.83 -8.36
C THR A 75 -10.17 -3.02 -8.97
N HIS A 76 -9.95 -3.32 -10.26
CA HIS A 76 -10.50 -4.54 -10.87
C HIS A 76 -9.95 -5.81 -10.21
N PHE A 77 -8.65 -5.82 -9.87
CA PHE A 77 -8.07 -6.93 -9.11
C PHE A 77 -8.73 -7.05 -7.74
N ASP A 78 -8.89 -5.94 -7.00
CA ASP A 78 -9.51 -5.90 -5.66
C ASP A 78 -10.93 -6.49 -5.68
N ILE A 79 -11.74 -6.09 -6.66
CA ILE A 79 -13.13 -6.56 -6.81
C ILE A 79 -13.18 -8.05 -7.22
N ALA A 80 -12.25 -8.50 -8.06
CA ALA A 80 -12.24 -9.88 -8.54
C ALA A 80 -11.63 -10.88 -7.54
N ALA A 81 -10.67 -10.45 -6.73
CA ALA A 81 -9.90 -11.31 -5.83
C ALA A 81 -10.75 -12.19 -4.90
N PRO A 82 -11.85 -11.71 -4.28
CA PRO A 82 -12.69 -12.55 -3.43
C PRO A 82 -13.30 -13.76 -4.13
N ALA A 83 -13.57 -13.68 -5.45
CA ALA A 83 -14.08 -14.83 -6.22
C ALA A 83 -13.06 -15.99 -6.29
N PHE A 84 -11.79 -15.70 -6.03
CA PHE A 84 -10.69 -16.67 -5.97
C PHE A 84 -10.28 -17.01 -4.52
N GLY A 85 -11.03 -16.56 -3.52
CA GLY A 85 -10.69 -16.74 -2.10
C GLY A 85 -9.52 -15.87 -1.64
N ILE A 86 -9.16 -14.84 -2.39
CA ILE A 86 -8.06 -13.93 -2.09
C ILE A 86 -8.59 -12.70 -1.36
N GLY A 87 -7.97 -12.37 -0.22
CA GLY A 87 -8.15 -11.10 0.47
C GLY A 87 -7.15 -10.06 -0.02
N THR A 88 -7.54 -8.81 -0.03
CA THR A 88 -6.74 -7.67 -0.48
C THR A 88 -6.74 -6.56 0.55
N CYS A 89 -5.69 -5.74 0.54
CA CYS A 89 -5.58 -4.54 1.38
C CYS A 89 -4.71 -3.48 0.69
N TRP A 90 -5.21 -2.27 0.57
CA TRP A 90 -4.47 -1.13 0.03
C TRP A 90 -3.36 -0.70 0.99
N ALA A 91 -2.11 -0.67 0.51
CA ALA A 91 -0.92 -0.41 1.29
C ALA A 91 -0.52 1.09 1.26
N GLY A 92 -1.32 1.94 1.91
CA GLY A 92 -1.15 3.39 1.87
C GLY A 92 0.21 3.88 2.38
N PHE A 93 0.74 3.31 3.46
CA PHE A 93 2.06 3.68 3.98
C PHE A 93 3.19 3.31 3.01
N VAL A 94 3.08 2.16 2.34
CA VAL A 94 4.04 1.76 1.31
C VAL A 94 4.00 2.75 0.14
N LYS A 95 2.80 3.21 -0.28
CA LYS A 95 2.66 4.24 -1.33
C LYS A 95 3.38 5.53 -0.96
N LEU A 96 3.16 6.02 0.26
CA LEU A 96 3.83 7.23 0.73
C LEU A 96 5.36 7.08 0.77
N ALA A 97 5.84 5.92 1.19
CA ALA A 97 7.28 5.64 1.18
C ALA A 97 7.85 5.53 -0.26
N ILE A 98 7.12 4.92 -1.20
CA ILE A 98 7.55 4.89 -2.63
C ILE A 98 7.75 6.31 -3.17
N ASP A 99 6.84 7.23 -2.84
CA ASP A 99 6.88 8.60 -3.35
C ASP A 99 7.99 9.45 -2.71
N ASN A 100 8.42 9.11 -1.48
CA ASN A 100 9.28 9.98 -0.67
C ASN A 100 10.61 9.33 -0.23
N TYR A 101 10.86 8.07 -0.59
CA TYR A 101 12.03 7.33 -0.13
C TYR A 101 12.67 6.52 -1.25
N LYS A 102 13.72 7.09 -1.84
CA LYS A 102 14.41 6.50 -2.98
C LYS A 102 14.85 5.04 -2.79
N PRO A 103 15.38 4.61 -1.61
CA PRO A 103 15.75 3.20 -1.43
C PRO A 103 14.61 2.21 -1.65
N LEU A 104 13.36 2.57 -1.31
CA LEU A 104 12.21 1.72 -1.57
C LEU A 104 11.85 1.70 -3.06
N LYS A 105 11.89 2.85 -3.74
CA LYS A 105 11.64 2.96 -5.18
C LYS A 105 12.65 2.12 -5.96
N ASP A 106 13.93 2.16 -5.56
CA ASP A 106 15.02 1.38 -6.15
C ASP A 106 14.82 -0.13 -5.91
N LEU A 107 14.45 -0.54 -4.68
CA LEU A 107 14.13 -1.95 -4.37
C LEU A 107 13.03 -2.49 -5.29
N LEU A 108 12.01 -1.67 -5.56
CA LEU A 108 10.88 -2.05 -6.40
C LEU A 108 11.19 -1.93 -7.90
N SER A 109 12.38 -1.47 -8.26
CA SER A 109 12.82 -1.24 -9.65
C SER A 109 11.84 -0.34 -10.42
N ILE A 110 11.29 0.67 -9.76
CA ILE A 110 10.41 1.66 -10.38
C ILE A 110 11.27 2.76 -10.99
N PRO A 111 11.28 2.92 -12.33
CA PRO A 111 12.06 3.97 -12.98
C PRO A 111 11.69 5.38 -12.51
N GLU A 112 12.63 6.32 -12.59
CA GLU A 112 12.41 7.70 -12.14
C GLU A 112 11.28 8.40 -12.90
N GLU A 113 11.16 8.09 -14.20
CA GLU A 113 10.15 8.62 -15.10
C GLU A 113 8.76 7.93 -14.93
N ARG A 114 8.60 7.11 -13.89
CA ARG A 114 7.34 6.40 -13.62
C ARG A 114 6.82 6.68 -12.22
N LYS A 115 5.50 6.75 -12.12
CA LYS A 115 4.75 6.94 -10.88
C LYS A 115 3.96 5.69 -10.53
N ALA A 116 4.11 5.21 -9.32
CA ALA A 116 3.33 4.07 -8.82
C ALA A 116 1.94 4.52 -8.36
N ALA A 117 0.92 3.73 -8.64
CA ALA A 117 -0.34 3.79 -7.91
C ALA A 117 -0.17 3.22 -6.49
N CYS A 118 -1.20 3.34 -5.65
CA CYS A 118 -1.17 2.75 -4.31
C CYS A 118 -1.03 1.23 -4.42
N PRO A 119 0.00 0.62 -3.82
CA PRO A 119 0.18 -0.83 -3.85
C PRO A 119 -0.93 -1.56 -3.09
N MET A 120 -1.08 -2.84 -3.37
CA MET A 120 -2.06 -3.71 -2.75
C MET A 120 -1.40 -4.97 -2.22
N LEU A 121 -1.57 -5.24 -0.93
CA LEU A 121 -1.26 -6.51 -0.31
C LEU A 121 -2.31 -7.53 -0.68
N PHE A 122 -1.94 -8.79 -0.86
CA PHE A 122 -2.91 -9.83 -1.12
C PHE A 122 -2.44 -11.21 -0.67
N GLY A 123 -3.39 -12.10 -0.42
CA GLY A 123 -3.14 -13.47 0.00
C GLY A 123 -4.43 -14.18 0.38
N TYR A 124 -4.35 -15.46 0.72
CA TYR A 124 -5.50 -16.17 1.25
C TYR A 124 -5.85 -15.63 2.63
N SER A 125 -7.10 -15.19 2.81
CA SER A 125 -7.57 -14.67 4.09
C SER A 125 -7.67 -15.78 5.13
N SER A 126 -7.11 -15.54 6.33
CA SER A 126 -7.34 -16.39 7.49
C SER A 126 -8.68 -16.08 8.19
N TYR A 127 -9.33 -14.99 7.81
CA TYR A 127 -10.62 -14.56 8.38
C TYR A 127 -11.77 -14.86 7.43
N LYS A 128 -12.89 -15.34 7.99
CA LYS A 128 -14.14 -15.48 7.25
C LYS A 128 -14.95 -14.20 7.41
N ILE A 129 -15.21 -13.53 6.30
CA ILE A 129 -16.11 -12.37 6.29
C ILE A 129 -17.55 -12.89 6.45
N THR A 130 -18.22 -12.46 7.51
CA THR A 130 -19.60 -12.90 7.83
C THR A 130 -20.65 -11.83 7.53
N SER A 131 -20.24 -10.58 7.31
CA SER A 131 -21.16 -9.48 7.01
C SER A 131 -20.48 -8.38 6.23
N ILE A 132 -21.26 -7.69 5.40
CA ILE A 132 -20.80 -6.47 4.70
C ILE A 132 -21.11 -5.27 5.60
N PRO A 133 -20.09 -4.45 5.97
CA PRO A 133 -20.33 -3.26 6.78
C PRO A 133 -21.28 -2.30 6.07
N ARG A 134 -22.19 -1.69 6.83
CA ARG A 134 -23.07 -0.66 6.31
C ARG A 134 -22.26 0.54 5.83
N ARG A 135 -22.71 1.13 4.73
CA ARG A 135 -22.20 2.41 4.21
C ARG A 135 -23.12 3.54 4.66
N ASN A 136 -22.57 4.73 4.79
CA ASN A 136 -23.39 5.93 4.95
C ASN A 136 -24.26 6.14 3.70
N PRO A 137 -25.48 6.71 3.85
CA PRO A 137 -26.27 7.10 2.70
C PRO A 137 -25.46 8.02 1.77
N VAL A 138 -25.68 7.88 0.48
CA VAL A 138 -25.07 8.75 -0.53
C VAL A 138 -25.99 9.92 -0.79
N ASP A 139 -25.46 11.14 -0.73
CA ASP A 139 -26.16 12.33 -1.19
C ASP A 139 -26.11 12.40 -2.72
N ILE A 140 -27.26 12.25 -3.36
CA ILE A 140 -27.38 12.26 -4.82
C ILE A 140 -28.17 13.50 -5.25
N THR A 141 -27.59 14.34 -6.08
CA THR A 141 -28.31 15.45 -6.72
C THR A 141 -28.72 15.04 -8.12
N TRP A 142 -30.01 14.93 -8.33
CA TRP A 142 -30.60 14.71 -9.66
C TRP A 142 -30.83 16.05 -10.35
N LYS A 143 -30.36 16.21 -11.60
CA LYS A 143 -30.56 17.39 -12.43
C LYS A 143 -31.42 17.03 -13.64
#